data_d3f006f57da1a088de38b3eecc83807d
#
_entry.id   d3f006f57da1a088de38b3eecc83807d
#
_cell.length_a   1.000
_cell.length_b   1.000
_cell.length_c   1.000
_cell.angle_alpha   90.00
_cell.angle_beta   90.00
_cell.angle_gamma   90.00
#
_symmetry.space_group_name_H-M   'P 1'
#
loop_
_entity.id
_entity.type
_entity.pdbx_description
1 polymer ?
#
loop_
_entity_poly.entity_id
_entity_poly.type
_entity_poly.pdbx_seq_one_letter_code
_entity_poly.pdbx_strand_id
1 'polypeptide(L)'
;GPAGMFAALKLLTLGFKPIILERGKNVRDRKFDMAKLTREGILNPESNFCYGEGGAGTFSDGKLFTRSSKRGDIREVLYQFVNFGASPQILVDAHPHIGTDRLPKVVENIRQCIESRGGEYHFGTKVTDMTRNEDGTIEVSALDSENLTKTGKPSVQKYSAKKVILATGHSARDIYEMLVAKDCALEAKGFAMGVR
;
A
#
# COMPACT_ATOMS: atom_id res chain seq x y z
N GLY A 1 -0.45 0.27 0.10
CA GLY A 1 -1.26 1.31 0.78
C GLY A 1 -0.77 2.72 0.49
N PRO A 2 -1.39 3.78 1.09
CA PRO A 2 -1.09 5.18 0.71
C PRO A 2 0.37 5.56 0.94
N ALA A 3 1.00 5.11 2.02
CA ALA A 3 2.41 5.42 2.28
C ALA A 3 3.33 4.96 1.14
N GLY A 4 3.16 3.73 0.64
CA GLY A 4 3.92 3.21 -0.49
C GLY A 4 3.64 3.96 -1.79
N MET A 5 2.37 4.30 -2.06
CA MET A 5 1.97 5.05 -3.25
C MET A 5 2.60 6.46 -3.28
N PHE A 6 2.51 7.21 -2.19
CA PHE A 6 3.12 8.54 -2.09
C PHE A 6 4.65 8.49 -2.11
N ALA A 7 5.26 7.47 -1.47
CA ALA A 7 6.69 7.23 -1.58
C ALA A 7 7.12 7.00 -3.05
N ALA A 8 6.37 6.18 -3.79
CA ALA A 8 6.64 5.93 -5.21
C ALA A 8 6.51 7.19 -6.06
N LEU A 9 5.46 8.00 -5.87
CA LEU A 9 5.33 9.30 -6.55
C LEU A 9 6.54 10.20 -6.27
N LYS A 10 6.99 10.27 -5.01
CA LYS A 10 8.16 11.07 -4.64
C LYS A 10 9.45 10.53 -5.26
N LEU A 11 9.64 9.21 -5.28
CA LEU A 11 10.80 8.57 -5.90
C LEU A 11 10.87 8.88 -7.40
N LEU A 12 9.75 8.87 -8.11
CA LEU A 12 9.69 9.25 -9.52
C LEU A 12 10.12 10.70 -9.76
N THR A 13 9.77 11.64 -8.88
CA THR A 13 10.24 13.04 -9.00
C THR A 13 11.74 13.18 -8.78
N LEU A 14 12.37 12.21 -8.11
CA LEU A 14 13.80 12.14 -7.87
C LEU A 14 14.56 11.30 -8.93
N GLY A 15 13.86 10.87 -9.99
CA GLY A 15 14.44 10.09 -11.09
C GLY A 15 14.61 8.59 -10.81
N PHE A 16 14.06 8.08 -9.70
CA PHE A 16 14.09 6.65 -9.41
C PHE A 16 12.88 5.93 -10.03
N LYS A 17 13.06 4.65 -10.33
CA LYS A 17 12.00 3.76 -10.80
C LYS A 17 11.61 2.82 -9.66
N PRO A 18 10.49 3.09 -8.94
CA PRO A 18 10.06 2.24 -7.83
C PRO A 18 9.44 0.95 -8.33
N ILE A 19 9.70 -0.15 -7.63
CA ILE A 19 8.98 -1.42 -7.74
C ILE A 19 8.09 -1.54 -6.51
N ILE A 20 6.78 -1.68 -6.71
CA ILE A 20 5.80 -1.81 -5.64
C ILE A 20 5.31 -3.25 -5.59
N LEU A 21 5.52 -3.91 -4.46
CA LEU A 21 5.00 -5.25 -4.17
C LEU A 21 3.77 -5.11 -3.27
N GLU A 22 2.60 -5.46 -3.80
CA GLU A 22 1.34 -5.43 -3.07
C GLU A 22 0.80 -6.85 -2.93
N ARG A 23 0.58 -7.29 -1.69
CA ARG A 23 0.11 -8.66 -1.40
C ARG A 23 -1.30 -8.92 -1.87
N GLY A 24 -2.15 -7.88 -1.86
CA GLY A 24 -3.52 -7.97 -2.31
C GLY A 24 -3.69 -7.64 -3.79
N LYS A 25 -4.94 -7.56 -4.21
CA LYS A 25 -5.33 -7.29 -5.59
C LYS A 25 -5.37 -5.79 -5.88
N ASN A 26 -5.42 -5.45 -7.19
CA ASN A 26 -5.74 -4.10 -7.63
C ASN A 26 -7.13 -3.67 -7.16
N VAL A 27 -7.40 -2.37 -7.19
CA VAL A 27 -8.63 -1.81 -6.61
C VAL A 27 -9.91 -2.35 -7.23
N ARG A 28 -9.90 -2.71 -8.53
CA ARG A 28 -11.08 -3.25 -9.22
C ARG A 28 -11.41 -4.67 -8.75
N ASP A 29 -10.41 -5.55 -8.73
CA ASP A 29 -10.57 -6.95 -8.34
C ASP A 29 -10.79 -7.08 -6.83
N ARG A 30 -10.15 -6.23 -6.03
CA ARG A 30 -10.35 -6.15 -4.59
C ARG A 30 -11.81 -5.84 -4.22
N LYS A 31 -12.53 -5.07 -5.05
CA LYS A 31 -13.96 -4.78 -4.85
C LYS A 31 -14.79 -6.06 -4.76
N PHE A 32 -14.47 -7.08 -5.55
CA PHE A 32 -15.17 -8.38 -5.51
C PHE A 32 -14.88 -9.15 -4.21
N ASP A 33 -13.63 -9.11 -3.70
CA ASP A 33 -13.29 -9.71 -2.42
C ASP A 33 -14.03 -9.03 -1.26
N MET A 34 -14.16 -7.70 -1.30
CA MET A 34 -14.96 -6.93 -0.34
C MET A 34 -16.45 -7.31 -0.40
N ALA A 35 -17.00 -7.46 -1.60
CA ALA A 35 -18.40 -7.86 -1.78
C ALA A 35 -18.67 -9.27 -1.23
N LYS A 36 -17.76 -10.23 -1.46
CA LYS A 36 -17.85 -11.59 -0.91
C LYS A 36 -17.80 -11.59 0.61
N LEU A 37 -16.86 -10.84 1.17
CA LEU A 37 -16.72 -10.73 2.63
C LEU A 37 -18.01 -10.15 3.26
N THR A 38 -18.57 -9.10 2.66
CA THR A 38 -19.75 -8.42 3.22
C THR A 38 -21.04 -9.22 3.06
N ARG A 39 -21.21 -9.92 1.93
CA ARG A 39 -22.46 -10.63 1.60
C ARG A 39 -22.48 -12.08 2.06
N GLU A 40 -21.33 -12.74 2.00
CA GLU A 40 -21.19 -14.19 2.16
C GLU A 40 -20.34 -14.57 3.37
N GLY A 41 -19.68 -13.59 4.02
CA GLY A 41 -18.74 -13.85 5.12
C GLY A 41 -17.43 -14.52 4.67
N ILE A 42 -17.15 -14.56 3.36
CA ILE A 42 -15.96 -15.22 2.81
C ILE A 42 -14.79 -14.24 2.80
N LEU A 43 -13.81 -14.49 3.67
CA LEU A 43 -12.58 -13.69 3.77
C LEU A 43 -11.50 -14.21 2.82
N ASN A 44 -10.98 -13.35 1.95
CA ASN A 44 -9.71 -13.58 1.29
C ASN A 44 -8.58 -13.08 2.20
N PRO A 45 -7.68 -13.95 2.71
CA PRO A 45 -6.66 -13.56 3.68
C PRO A 45 -5.63 -12.57 3.12
N GLU A 46 -5.41 -12.56 1.81
CA GLU A 46 -4.41 -11.71 1.16
C GLU A 46 -5.03 -10.47 0.47
N SER A 47 -6.36 -10.41 0.30
CA SER A 47 -7.05 -9.29 -0.33
C SER A 47 -8.37 -9.00 0.40
N ASN A 48 -8.38 -7.96 1.23
CA ASN A 48 -9.49 -7.64 2.12
C ASN A 48 -9.46 -6.16 2.56
N PHE A 49 -10.12 -5.79 3.66
CA PHE A 49 -10.06 -4.40 4.17
C PHE A 49 -8.67 -3.94 4.59
N CYS A 50 -7.78 -4.85 4.98
CA CYS A 50 -6.42 -4.51 5.41
C CYS A 50 -5.42 -4.47 4.25
N TYR A 51 -5.59 -5.33 3.25
CA TYR A 51 -4.63 -5.58 2.18
C TYR A 51 -5.24 -5.33 0.81
N GLY A 52 -4.39 -4.83 -0.10
CA GLY A 52 -4.74 -4.50 -1.47
C GLY A 52 -4.47 -3.03 -1.81
N GLU A 53 -4.57 -2.72 -3.08
CA GLU A 53 -4.27 -1.41 -3.63
C GLU A 53 -4.99 -0.29 -2.89
N GLY A 54 -4.26 0.78 -2.55
CA GLY A 54 -4.77 1.92 -1.81
C GLY A 54 -4.87 1.73 -0.29
N GLY A 55 -4.73 0.48 0.22
CA GLY A 55 -4.74 0.17 1.65
C GLY A 55 -6.13 0.16 2.30
N ALA A 56 -6.18 0.22 3.62
CA ALA A 56 -7.40 0.04 4.41
C ALA A 56 -8.49 1.10 4.15
N GLY A 57 -8.10 2.30 3.71
CA GLY A 57 -9.02 3.41 3.47
C GLY A 57 -9.71 3.43 2.11
N THR A 58 -9.31 2.59 1.15
CA THR A 58 -9.71 2.69 -0.26
C THR A 58 -11.23 2.66 -0.48
N PHE A 59 -11.94 1.86 0.29
CA PHE A 59 -13.41 1.72 0.20
C PHE A 59 -14.15 2.44 1.33
N SER A 60 -13.51 3.41 1.97
CA SER A 60 -14.12 4.34 2.92
C SER A 60 -14.51 5.65 2.21
N ASP A 61 -15.09 6.59 2.96
CA ASP A 61 -15.35 7.94 2.46
C ASP A 61 -14.08 8.80 2.27
N GLY A 62 -12.91 8.28 2.68
CA GLY A 62 -11.62 8.94 2.48
C GLY A 62 -11.50 10.25 3.24
N LYS A 63 -11.78 10.23 4.54
CA LYS A 63 -11.54 11.39 5.43
C LYS A 63 -10.07 11.74 5.46
N LEU A 64 -9.76 13.02 5.20
CA LEU A 64 -8.40 13.54 5.07
C LEU A 64 -7.99 14.43 6.24
N PHE A 65 -8.86 14.57 7.25
CA PHE A 65 -8.56 15.40 8.42
C PHE A 65 -7.42 14.78 9.25
N THR A 66 -6.44 15.60 9.57
CA THR A 66 -5.34 15.22 10.47
C THR A 66 -5.04 16.37 11.45
N ARG A 67 -4.66 16.02 12.65
CA ARG A 67 -4.13 16.98 13.64
C ARG A 67 -2.61 17.14 13.56
N SER A 68 -1.94 16.36 12.71
CA SER A 68 -0.49 16.39 12.55
C SER A 68 -0.10 17.51 11.59
N SER A 69 0.38 18.62 12.14
CA SER A 69 0.93 19.75 11.36
C SER A 69 2.45 19.89 11.47
N LYS A 70 3.10 19.05 12.29
CA LYS A 70 4.52 19.20 12.64
C LYS A 70 5.50 18.53 11.69
N ARG A 71 5.02 17.62 10.82
CA ARG A 71 5.88 16.80 9.95
C ARG A 71 5.33 16.79 8.53
N GLY A 72 5.85 17.66 7.69
CA GLY A 72 5.48 17.77 6.28
C GLY A 72 4.28 18.68 6.00
N ASP A 73 4.17 19.12 4.76
CA ASP A 73 3.05 19.94 4.29
C ASP A 73 1.88 19.07 3.86
N ILE A 74 0.78 19.15 4.62
CA ILE A 74 -0.46 18.44 4.33
C ILE A 74 -1.03 18.89 2.97
N ARG A 75 -0.83 20.14 2.58
CA ARG A 75 -1.32 20.67 1.31
C ARG A 75 -0.74 19.96 0.11
N GLU A 76 0.54 19.55 0.15
CA GLU A 76 1.14 18.76 -0.92
C GLU A 76 0.34 17.46 -1.17
N VAL A 77 -0.09 16.78 -0.09
CA VAL A 77 -0.89 15.56 -0.20
C VAL A 77 -2.26 15.84 -0.79
N LEU A 78 -2.93 16.92 -0.36
CA LEU A 78 -4.23 17.33 -0.89
C LEU A 78 -4.15 17.71 -2.37
N TYR A 79 -3.13 18.47 -2.76
CA TYR A 79 -2.88 18.78 -4.18
C TYR A 79 -2.66 17.53 -5.02
N GLN A 80 -1.90 16.55 -4.51
CA GLN A 80 -1.75 15.27 -5.22
C GLN A 80 -3.09 14.58 -5.41
N PHE A 81 -3.94 14.51 -4.40
CA PHE A 81 -5.27 13.92 -4.56
C PHE A 81 -6.11 14.65 -5.61
N VAL A 82 -6.08 15.98 -5.65
CA VAL A 82 -6.77 16.76 -6.68
C VAL A 82 -6.20 16.46 -8.07
N ASN A 83 -4.88 16.41 -8.21
CA ASN A 83 -4.22 16.06 -9.48
C ASN A 83 -4.61 14.67 -10.00
N PHE A 84 -4.97 13.75 -9.10
CA PHE A 84 -5.41 12.41 -9.43
C PHE A 84 -6.93 12.24 -9.45
N GLY A 85 -7.70 13.34 -9.38
CA GLY A 85 -9.14 13.33 -9.63
C GLY A 85 -10.05 13.48 -8.40
N ALA A 86 -9.49 13.82 -7.24
CA ALA A 86 -10.31 14.29 -6.12
C ALA A 86 -10.88 15.69 -6.41
N SER A 87 -11.99 16.03 -5.74
CA SER A 87 -12.59 17.36 -5.88
C SER A 87 -11.63 18.45 -5.36
N PRO A 88 -11.44 19.58 -6.08
CA PRO A 88 -10.71 20.74 -5.57
C PRO A 88 -11.25 21.28 -4.25
N GLN A 89 -12.51 20.98 -3.92
CA GLN A 89 -13.16 21.38 -2.67
C GLN A 89 -12.39 20.89 -1.43
N ILE A 90 -11.68 19.78 -1.51
CA ILE A 90 -10.85 19.27 -0.40
C ILE A 90 -9.73 20.22 0.04
N LEU A 91 -9.36 21.20 -0.80
CA LEU A 91 -8.33 22.20 -0.48
C LEU A 91 -8.84 23.31 0.45
N VAL A 92 -10.16 23.51 0.53
CA VAL A 92 -10.79 24.60 1.27
C VAL A 92 -11.68 24.11 2.41
N ASP A 93 -12.10 22.85 2.40
CA ASP A 93 -12.93 22.27 3.44
C ASP A 93 -12.16 22.14 4.76
N ALA A 94 -12.82 22.43 5.88
CA ALA A 94 -12.25 22.24 7.23
C ALA A 94 -12.08 20.75 7.58
N HIS A 95 -12.95 19.89 7.05
CA HIS A 95 -12.93 18.42 7.23
C HIS A 95 -13.05 17.73 5.88
N PRO A 96 -11.99 17.76 5.05
CA PRO A 96 -12.06 17.27 3.69
C PRO A 96 -12.22 15.75 3.64
N HIS A 97 -12.98 15.29 2.64
CA HIS A 97 -13.12 13.88 2.29
C HIS A 97 -13.22 13.70 0.77
N ILE A 98 -12.77 12.58 0.26
CA ILE A 98 -12.74 12.32 -1.20
C ILE A 98 -14.07 11.76 -1.69
N GLY A 99 -14.71 10.93 -0.88
CA GLY A 99 -15.91 10.18 -1.22
C GLY A 99 -15.62 8.75 -1.66
N THR A 100 -16.49 7.83 -1.22
CA THR A 100 -16.35 6.38 -1.41
C THR A 100 -16.27 5.97 -2.89
N ASP A 101 -17.01 6.67 -3.76
CA ASP A 101 -17.04 6.35 -5.19
C ASP A 101 -15.82 6.90 -5.95
N ARG A 102 -15.22 7.99 -5.46
CA ARG A 102 -14.09 8.66 -6.12
C ARG A 102 -12.74 8.11 -5.70
N LEU A 103 -12.60 7.74 -4.43
CA LEU A 103 -11.31 7.30 -3.88
C LEU A 103 -10.70 6.11 -4.63
N PRO A 104 -11.46 5.07 -5.00
CA PRO A 104 -10.93 3.98 -5.82
C PRO A 104 -10.36 4.44 -7.17
N LYS A 105 -11.00 5.43 -7.80
CA LYS A 105 -10.53 5.99 -9.07
C LYS A 105 -9.27 6.83 -8.91
N VAL A 106 -9.18 7.61 -7.84
CA VAL A 106 -7.97 8.37 -7.49
C VAL A 106 -6.79 7.41 -7.27
N VAL A 107 -7.00 6.32 -6.55
CA VAL A 107 -5.99 5.27 -6.31
C VAL A 107 -5.52 4.66 -7.63
N GLU A 108 -6.45 4.31 -8.52
CA GLU A 108 -6.13 3.79 -9.86
C GLU A 108 -5.32 4.79 -10.69
N ASN A 109 -5.71 6.07 -10.69
CA ASN A 109 -5.01 7.12 -11.43
C ASN A 109 -3.57 7.32 -10.92
N ILE A 110 -3.34 7.22 -9.61
CA ILE A 110 -1.99 7.25 -9.02
C ILE A 110 -1.17 6.08 -9.55
N ARG A 111 -1.69 4.86 -9.53
CA ARG A 111 -0.99 3.69 -10.10
C ARG A 111 -0.64 3.89 -11.56
N GLN A 112 -1.60 4.29 -12.39
CA GLN A 112 -1.37 4.53 -13.81
C GLN A 112 -0.27 5.58 -14.04
N CYS A 113 -0.22 6.63 -13.22
CA CYS A 113 0.85 7.61 -13.27
C CYS A 113 2.21 7.00 -12.92
N ILE A 114 2.27 6.13 -11.89
CA ILE A 114 3.51 5.45 -11.50
C ILE A 114 4.00 4.56 -12.63
N GLU A 115 3.13 3.73 -13.19
CA GLU A 115 3.44 2.80 -14.30
C GLU A 115 3.86 3.54 -15.57
N SER A 116 3.15 4.62 -15.96
CA SER A 116 3.47 5.42 -17.15
C SER A 116 4.83 6.11 -17.07
N ARG A 117 5.37 6.30 -15.87
CA ARG A 117 6.70 6.89 -15.64
C ARG A 117 7.80 5.85 -15.38
N GLY A 118 7.52 4.58 -15.64
CA GLY A 118 8.46 3.47 -15.56
C GLY A 118 8.64 2.89 -14.15
N GLY A 119 7.70 3.14 -13.24
CA GLY A 119 7.56 2.34 -12.02
C GLY A 119 6.82 1.04 -12.31
N GLU A 120 6.94 0.07 -11.42
CA GLU A 120 6.30 -1.24 -11.54
C GLU A 120 5.36 -1.50 -10.38
N TYR A 121 4.25 -2.17 -10.68
CA TYR A 121 3.27 -2.60 -9.67
C TYR A 121 3.00 -4.10 -9.81
N HIS A 122 3.36 -4.88 -8.79
CA HIS A 122 3.14 -6.32 -8.72
C HIS A 122 2.08 -6.61 -7.67
N PHE A 123 0.91 -7.04 -8.12
CA PHE A 123 -0.20 -7.48 -7.25
C PHE A 123 -0.09 -8.96 -6.91
N GLY A 124 -0.84 -9.42 -5.92
CA GLY A 124 -0.76 -10.81 -5.46
C GLY A 124 0.63 -11.21 -4.98
N THR A 125 1.50 -10.25 -4.70
CA THR A 125 2.93 -10.43 -4.43
C THR A 125 3.23 -10.17 -2.96
N LYS A 126 3.23 -11.26 -2.18
CA LYS A 126 3.43 -11.23 -0.73
C LYS A 126 4.90 -11.39 -0.39
N VAL A 127 5.50 -10.36 0.19
CA VAL A 127 6.88 -10.43 0.71
C VAL A 127 6.94 -11.43 1.85
N THR A 128 7.90 -12.34 1.78
CA THR A 128 8.12 -13.41 2.77
C THR A 128 9.47 -13.32 3.44
N ASP A 129 10.46 -12.70 2.78
CA ASP A 129 11.81 -12.54 3.35
C ASP A 129 12.54 -11.34 2.76
N MET A 130 13.52 -10.82 3.49
CA MET A 130 14.45 -9.79 3.04
C MET A 130 15.83 -10.07 3.59
N THR A 131 16.84 -10.09 2.72
CA THR A 131 18.24 -10.34 3.10
C THR A 131 19.14 -9.23 2.54
N ARG A 132 20.02 -8.70 3.38
CA ARG A 132 21.03 -7.76 2.93
C ARG A 132 22.25 -8.54 2.41
N ASN A 133 22.65 -8.26 1.19
CA ASN A 133 23.81 -8.85 0.54
C ASN A 133 25.10 -8.12 0.93
N GLU A 134 26.24 -8.75 0.70
CA GLU A 134 27.56 -8.17 0.98
C GLU A 134 27.85 -6.89 0.19
N ASP A 135 27.30 -6.77 -1.03
CA ASP A 135 27.38 -5.57 -1.86
C ASP A 135 26.49 -4.41 -1.39
N GLY A 136 25.76 -4.61 -0.28
CA GLY A 136 24.85 -3.64 0.32
C GLY A 136 23.48 -3.55 -0.35
N THR A 137 23.19 -4.36 -1.36
CA THR A 137 21.84 -4.52 -1.91
C THR A 137 20.95 -5.32 -0.96
N ILE A 138 19.65 -5.20 -1.14
CA ILE A 138 18.66 -5.97 -0.37
C ILE A 138 17.92 -6.87 -1.36
N GLU A 139 18.01 -8.17 -1.16
CA GLU A 139 17.19 -9.16 -1.84
C GLU A 139 15.87 -9.30 -1.08
N VAL A 140 14.76 -9.16 -1.80
CA VAL A 140 13.41 -9.36 -1.28
C VAL A 140 12.82 -10.59 -1.94
N SER A 141 12.46 -11.60 -1.15
CA SER A 141 11.74 -12.79 -1.61
C SER A 141 10.24 -12.58 -1.42
N ALA A 142 9.47 -12.94 -2.42
CA ALA A 142 8.02 -12.82 -2.40
C ALA A 142 7.32 -14.02 -3.03
N LEU A 143 6.15 -14.38 -2.51
CA LEU A 143 5.23 -15.33 -3.13
C LEU A 143 4.33 -14.57 -4.11
N ASP A 144 4.34 -15.01 -5.36
CA ASP A 144 3.49 -14.47 -6.41
C ASP A 144 2.31 -15.43 -6.63
N SER A 145 1.12 -14.99 -6.24
CA SER A 145 -0.12 -15.77 -6.35
C SER A 145 -0.75 -15.70 -7.75
N GLU A 146 -0.32 -14.77 -8.60
CA GLU A 146 -0.79 -14.67 -9.99
C GLU A 146 0.03 -15.59 -10.91
N ASN A 147 1.31 -15.86 -10.57
CA ASN A 147 2.18 -16.78 -11.28
C ASN A 147 2.31 -18.09 -10.49
N LEU A 148 1.54 -19.09 -10.90
CA LEU A 148 1.55 -20.38 -10.25
C LEU A 148 2.65 -21.29 -10.82
N THR A 149 3.26 -22.11 -9.96
CA THR A 149 4.14 -23.21 -10.35
C THR A 149 3.35 -24.29 -11.12
N LYS A 150 4.06 -25.23 -11.76
CA LYS A 150 3.43 -26.40 -12.41
C LYS A 150 2.53 -27.22 -11.47
N THR A 151 2.71 -27.09 -10.16
CA THR A 151 1.91 -27.78 -9.13
C THR A 151 0.77 -26.93 -8.60
N GLY A 152 0.48 -25.76 -9.20
CA GLY A 152 -0.59 -24.84 -8.79
C GLY A 152 -0.30 -24.04 -7.52
N LYS A 153 0.93 -24.04 -7.02
CA LYS A 153 1.35 -23.25 -5.86
C LYS A 153 1.90 -21.89 -6.31
N PRO A 154 1.79 -20.82 -5.49
CA PRO A 154 2.45 -19.54 -5.76
C PRO A 154 3.94 -19.72 -6.06
N SER A 155 4.45 -19.01 -7.05
CA SER A 155 5.87 -19.02 -7.37
C SER A 155 6.64 -18.10 -6.42
N VAL A 156 7.90 -18.44 -6.13
CA VAL A 156 8.81 -17.55 -5.40
C VAL A 156 9.50 -16.64 -6.40
N GLN A 157 9.33 -15.33 -6.22
CA GLN A 157 10.01 -14.30 -6.99
C GLN A 157 11.04 -13.60 -6.10
N LYS A 158 12.15 -13.15 -6.71
CA LYS A 158 13.20 -12.41 -6.04
C LYS A 158 13.40 -11.05 -6.70
N TYR A 159 13.45 -10.02 -5.87
CA TYR A 159 13.71 -8.65 -6.29
C TYR A 159 14.96 -8.14 -5.59
N SER A 160 15.80 -7.40 -6.29
CA SER A 160 16.99 -6.79 -5.71
C SER A 160 16.93 -5.28 -5.83
N ALA A 161 17.22 -4.58 -4.73
CA ALA A 161 17.23 -3.13 -4.70
C ALA A 161 18.26 -2.59 -3.72
N LYS A 162 18.77 -1.38 -3.98
CA LYS A 162 19.66 -0.68 -3.03
C LYS A 162 18.96 -0.23 -1.75
N LYS A 163 17.66 0.03 -1.81
CA LYS A 163 16.84 0.50 -0.69
C LYS A 163 15.47 -0.12 -0.78
N VAL A 164 14.88 -0.44 0.38
CA VAL A 164 13.52 -0.95 0.53
C VAL A 164 12.76 -0.04 1.51
N ILE A 165 11.53 0.28 1.17
CA ILE A 165 10.59 1.01 2.03
C ILE A 165 9.49 0.04 2.45
N LEU A 166 9.43 -0.29 3.73
CA LEU A 166 8.34 -1.09 4.29
C LEU A 166 7.13 -0.19 4.59
N ALA A 167 6.08 -0.35 3.79
CA ALA A 167 4.84 0.42 3.91
C ALA A 167 3.63 -0.52 4.05
N THR A 168 3.78 -1.59 4.83
CA THR A 168 2.87 -2.73 4.94
C THR A 168 1.65 -2.50 5.82
N GLY A 169 1.59 -1.35 6.52
CA GLY A 169 0.54 -1.04 7.49
C GLY A 169 0.69 -1.85 8.79
N HIS A 170 -0.24 -1.68 9.71
CA HIS A 170 -0.17 -2.28 11.04
C HIS A 170 -0.72 -3.71 11.12
N SER A 171 -1.44 -4.19 10.10
CA SER A 171 -2.08 -5.51 10.11
C SER A 171 -1.17 -6.64 9.62
N ALA A 172 -0.03 -6.33 9.00
CA ALA A 172 0.91 -7.30 8.43
C ALA A 172 1.79 -7.93 9.53
N ARG A 173 1.21 -8.80 10.37
CA ARG A 173 1.89 -9.46 11.50
C ARG A 173 3.06 -10.31 11.05
N ASP A 174 2.92 -11.00 9.94
CA ASP A 174 3.96 -11.79 9.28
C ASP A 174 5.22 -10.98 8.97
N ILE A 175 5.09 -9.70 8.62
CA ILE A 175 6.24 -8.81 8.43
C ILE A 175 6.92 -8.48 9.76
N TYR A 176 6.17 -8.25 10.84
CA TYR A 176 6.76 -8.05 12.17
C TYR A 176 7.49 -9.30 12.65
N GLU A 177 6.89 -10.48 12.48
CA GLU A 177 7.51 -11.76 12.81
C GLU A 177 8.81 -11.98 12.03
N MET A 178 8.81 -11.69 10.73
CA MET A 178 10.01 -11.74 9.89
C MET A 178 11.11 -10.79 10.40
N LEU A 179 10.75 -9.56 10.79
CA LEU A 179 11.71 -8.59 11.31
C LEU A 179 12.32 -9.03 12.64
N VAL A 180 11.50 -9.59 13.54
CA VAL A 180 11.99 -10.16 14.81
C VAL A 180 12.93 -11.33 14.55
N ALA A 181 12.59 -12.24 13.64
CA ALA A 181 13.44 -13.37 13.27
C ALA A 181 14.79 -12.95 12.67
N LYS A 182 14.93 -11.69 12.25
CA LYS A 182 16.15 -11.09 11.71
C LYS A 182 16.84 -10.13 12.69
N ASP A 183 16.54 -10.24 13.96
CA ASP A 183 17.11 -9.41 15.04
C ASP A 183 16.91 -7.90 14.83
N CYS A 184 15.86 -7.51 14.10
CA CYS A 184 15.49 -6.10 13.99
C CYS A 184 14.87 -5.64 15.31
N ALA A 185 15.39 -4.55 15.88
CA ALA A 185 14.84 -3.97 17.10
C ALA A 185 13.43 -3.42 16.83
N LEU A 186 12.44 -3.98 17.52
CA LEU A 186 11.05 -3.53 17.49
C LEU A 186 10.66 -3.01 18.87
N GLU A 187 9.96 -1.89 18.89
CA GLU A 187 9.41 -1.27 20.10
C GLU A 187 7.89 -1.23 20.03
N ALA A 188 7.23 -1.74 21.07
CA ALA A 188 5.79 -1.62 21.21
C ALA A 188 5.41 -0.17 21.55
N LYS A 189 4.56 0.43 20.72
CA LYS A 189 3.99 1.75 21.00
C LYS A 189 2.61 1.64 21.62
N GLY A 190 2.39 2.37 22.71
CA GLY A 190 1.07 2.53 23.27
C GLY A 190 0.13 3.22 22.28
N PHE A 191 -1.14 2.88 22.34
CA PHE A 191 -2.20 3.56 21.60
C PHE A 191 -3.36 3.90 22.54
N ALA A 192 -4.11 4.96 22.20
CA ALA A 192 -5.30 5.34 22.94
C ALA A 192 -6.53 4.75 22.25
N MET A 193 -7.38 4.08 23.03
CA MET A 193 -8.68 3.59 22.60
C MET A 193 -9.76 4.26 23.43
N GLY A 194 -10.84 4.69 22.80
CA GLY A 194 -11.97 5.32 23.47
C GLY A 194 -13.29 4.87 22.87
N VAL A 195 -14.34 4.96 23.66
CA VAL A 195 -15.72 4.77 23.22
C VAL A 195 -16.31 6.14 22.84
N ARG A 196 -17.08 6.17 21.76
CA ARG A 196 -17.74 7.37 21.27
C ARG A 196 -19.25 7.18 21.30
#